data_dc1706dd7cb68ecdec2684d57f45b9b0
#
_entry.id   dc1706dd7cb68ecdec2684d57f45b9b0
#
_cell.length_a   1.000
_cell.length_b   1.000
_cell.length_c   1.000
_cell.angle_alpha   90.00
_cell.angle_beta   90.00
_cell.angle_gamma   90.00
#
_symmetry.space_group_name_H-M   'P 1'
#
loop_
_entity.id
_entity.type
_entity.pdbx_description
1 polymer ?
#
loop_
_entity_poly.entity_id
_entity_poly.type
_entity_poly.pdbx_seq_one_letter_code
_entity_poly.pdbx_strand_id
1 'polypeptide(L)' 'MTSASLGISTSPVEVTNISKHGFWLLLEDEELFLPFSEFPWFQKVPVGKILNVELPTAGHLYWPELDIDLAVESVR' A
#
# COMPACT_ATOMS: atom_id res chain seq x y z
N MET A 1 22.11 4.87 -9.94
CA MET A 1 21.43 4.42 -10.23
C MET A 1 21.12 3.96 -10.34
N THR A 2 21.02 4.26 -10.25
CA THR A 2 20.25 3.88 -10.60
C THR A 2 19.70 3.48 -10.63
N SER A 3 19.77 3.89 -10.60
CA SER A 3 18.80 3.57 -10.77
C SER A 3 18.24 3.18 -10.84
N ALA A 4 18.38 3.54 -10.87
CA ALA A 4 17.47 3.13 -11.00
C ALA A 4 16.99 2.80 -10.98
N SER A 5 17.12 3.08 -10.87
CA SER A 5 16.28 2.73 -10.96
C SER A 5 15.83 2.49 -11.01
N LEU A 6 16.08 2.90 -11.04
CA LEU A 6 15.33 2.62 -11.16
C LEU A 6 14.77 2.20 -11.29
N GLY A 7 14.78 2.48 -11.32
CA GLY A 7 13.89 2.09 -11.62
C GLY A 7 13.48 1.84 -11.76
N ILE A 8 13.66 1.92 -11.85
CA ILE A 8 13.07 1.23 -11.79
C ILE A 8 11.89 0.91 -11.87
N SER A 9 11.66 0.38 -12.18
CA SER A 9 10.35 0.14 -12.16
C SER A 9 9.72 0.49 -11.00
N THR A 10 9.21 1.40 -10.96
CA THR A 10 8.56 1.78 -9.82
C THR A 10 7.14 1.45 -9.87
N SER A 11 6.67 0.83 -8.86
CA SER A 11 5.26 0.65 -8.67
C SER A 11 4.63 2.03 -8.46
N PRO A 12 3.44 2.29 -9.03
CA PRO A 12 2.76 3.54 -8.78
C PRO A 12 2.22 3.68 -7.35
N VAL A 13 2.34 2.62 -6.55
CA VAL A 13 1.90 2.62 -5.17
C VAL A 13 3.00 2.06 -4.28
N GLU A 14 3.17 2.66 -3.10
CA GLU A 14 4.22 2.25 -2.19
C GLU A 14 3.78 2.53 -0.76
N VAL A 15 4.06 1.58 0.15
CA VAL A 15 3.89 1.82 1.59
C VAL A 15 5.11 2.59 2.07
N THR A 16 4.89 3.77 2.65
CA THR A 16 5.98 4.64 3.04
C THR A 16 6.26 4.65 4.53
N ASN A 17 5.28 4.29 5.35
CA ASN A 17 5.46 4.32 6.79
C ASN A 17 4.42 3.42 7.44
N ILE A 18 4.85 2.68 8.48
CA ILE A 18 3.97 1.82 9.26
C ILE A 18 4.15 2.17 10.72
N SER A 19 3.04 2.36 11.42
CA SER A 19 3.05 2.64 12.84
C SER A 19 2.06 1.71 13.54
N LYS A 20 1.95 1.84 14.85
CA LYS A 20 0.97 1.04 15.59
C LYS A 20 -0.46 1.44 15.30
N HIS A 21 -0.66 2.58 14.67
CA HIS A 21 -1.99 3.09 14.36
C HIS A 21 -2.47 2.74 12.96
N GLY A 22 -1.57 2.39 12.05
CA GLY A 22 -1.91 2.12 10.68
C GLY A 22 -0.70 2.31 9.79
N PHE A 23 -0.93 2.48 8.50
CA PHE A 23 0.18 2.69 7.58
C PHE A 23 -0.20 3.70 6.51
N TRP A 24 0.84 4.31 5.95
CA TRP A 24 0.70 5.31 4.90
C TRP A 24 1.05 4.71 3.55
N LEU A 25 0.27 5.06 2.55
CA LEU A 25 0.54 4.72 1.16
C LEU A 25 0.83 5.98 0.38
N LEU A 26 1.82 5.91 -0.48
CA LEU A 26 2.02 6.93 -1.50
C LEU A 26 1.47 6.37 -2.80
N LEU A 27 0.43 7.01 -3.33
CA LEU A 27 -0.21 6.60 -4.56
C LEU A 27 0.04 7.72 -5.56
N GLU A 28 1.00 7.50 -6.47
CA GLU A 28 1.47 8.52 -7.38
C GLU A 28 2.00 9.70 -6.56
N ASP A 29 1.30 10.81 -6.47
CA ASP A 29 1.73 11.94 -5.65
C ASP A 29 0.75 12.23 -4.52
N GLU A 30 -0.10 11.27 -4.18
CA GLU A 30 -1.09 11.42 -3.12
C GLU A 30 -0.75 10.48 -1.96
N GLU A 31 -0.81 10.98 -0.73
CA GLU A 31 -0.58 10.15 0.46
C GLU A 31 -1.91 9.79 1.09
N LEU A 32 -2.07 8.50 1.40
CA LEU A 32 -3.30 7.98 2.00
C LEU A 32 -2.94 7.25 3.28
N PHE A 33 -3.73 7.43 4.32
CA PHE A 33 -3.53 6.73 5.59
C PHE A 33 -4.59 5.66 5.77
N LEU A 34 -4.15 4.44 6.10
CA LEU A 34 -5.04 3.31 6.36
C LEU A 34 -4.94 2.95 7.84
N PRO A 35 -5.87 3.43 8.66
CA PRO A 35 -5.83 3.12 10.09
C PRO A 35 -6.27 1.68 10.36
N PHE A 36 -5.59 1.03 11.30
CA PHE A 36 -5.95 -0.34 11.67
C PHE A 36 -7.35 -0.41 12.28
N SER A 37 -7.86 0.71 12.82
CA SER A 37 -9.20 0.71 13.37
C SER A 37 -10.27 0.49 12.30
N GLU A 38 -9.98 0.88 11.07
CA GLU A 38 -10.91 0.68 9.95
C GLU A 38 -10.54 -0.50 9.08
N PHE A 39 -9.27 -0.91 9.14
CA PHE A 39 -8.77 -2.03 8.36
C PHE A 39 -8.05 -3.00 9.30
N PRO A 40 -8.79 -3.62 10.24
CA PRO A 40 -8.17 -4.39 11.32
C PRO A 40 -7.44 -5.65 10.84
N TRP A 41 -7.76 -6.12 9.65
CA TRP A 41 -7.11 -7.33 9.12
C TRP A 41 -5.64 -7.11 8.81
N PHE A 42 -5.17 -5.84 8.72
CA PHE A 42 -3.76 -5.57 8.51
C PHE A 42 -2.95 -5.58 9.81
N GLN A 43 -3.61 -5.50 10.95
CA GLN A 43 -2.90 -5.23 12.22
C GLN A 43 -1.95 -6.34 12.62
N LYS A 44 -2.29 -7.59 12.29
CA LYS A 44 -1.49 -8.74 12.71
C LYS A 44 -0.73 -9.38 11.56
N VAL A 45 -0.61 -8.66 10.47
CA VAL A 45 0.05 -9.17 9.27
C VAL A 45 1.52 -8.79 9.33
N PRO A 46 2.43 -9.69 8.90
CA PRO A 46 3.85 -9.32 8.81
C PRO A 46 4.06 -8.12 7.90
N VAL A 47 5.03 -7.28 8.26
CA VAL A 47 5.31 -6.05 7.52
C VAL A 47 5.58 -6.33 6.05
N GLY A 48 6.31 -7.39 5.75
CA GLY A 48 6.63 -7.72 4.36
C GLY A 48 5.41 -7.92 3.50
N LYS A 49 4.33 -8.44 4.09
CA LYS A 49 3.10 -8.65 3.33
C LYS A 49 2.31 -7.36 3.13
N ILE A 50 2.40 -6.44 4.09
CA ILE A 50 1.79 -5.12 3.93
C ILE A 50 2.51 -4.34 2.84
N LEU A 51 3.83 -4.46 2.79
CA LEU A 51 4.63 -3.74 1.80
C LEU A 51 4.37 -4.20 0.37
N ASN A 52 3.88 -5.42 0.18
CA ASN A 52 3.68 -5.98 -1.15
C ASN A 52 2.31 -5.62 -1.69
N VAL A 53 2.08 -4.33 -1.89
CA VAL A 53 0.83 -3.82 -2.43
C VAL A 53 1.00 -3.55 -3.92
N GLU A 54 -0.06 -3.76 -4.69
CA GLU A 54 -0.07 -3.55 -6.13
C GLU A 54 -1.24 -2.66 -6.51
N LEU A 55 -1.12 -2.04 -7.67
CA LEU A 55 -2.19 -1.25 -8.25
C LEU A 55 -2.52 -1.86 -9.62
N PRO A 56 -3.26 -2.98 -9.65
CA PRO A 56 -3.52 -3.67 -10.92
C PRO A 56 -4.37 -2.86 -11.89
N THR A 57 -5.26 -2.03 -11.36
CA THR A 57 -6.04 -1.10 -12.18
C THR A 57 -6.18 0.19 -11.43
N ALA A 58 -6.48 1.26 -12.16
CA ALA A 58 -6.72 2.54 -11.52
C ALA A 58 -7.84 2.42 -10.51
N GLY A 59 -7.63 2.93 -9.32
CA GLY A 59 -8.66 2.94 -8.29
C GLY A 59 -8.74 1.70 -7.43
N HIS A 60 -7.87 0.69 -7.66
CA HIS A 60 -7.90 -0.53 -6.87
C HIS A 60 -6.53 -0.85 -6.31
N LEU A 61 -6.48 -1.11 -5.00
CA LEU A 61 -5.27 -1.54 -4.31
C LEU A 61 -5.41 -3.03 -4.01
N TYR A 62 -4.36 -3.81 -4.25
CA TYR A 62 -4.41 -5.24 -4.09
C TYR A 62 -3.17 -5.75 -3.36
N TRP A 63 -3.40 -6.59 -2.35
CA TRP A 63 -2.33 -7.26 -1.59
C TRP A 63 -2.41 -8.74 -1.93
N PRO A 64 -1.59 -9.22 -2.87
CA PRO A 64 -1.73 -10.60 -3.35
C PRO A 64 -1.47 -11.66 -2.29
N GLU A 65 -0.58 -11.41 -1.34
CA GLU A 65 -0.29 -12.39 -0.31
C GLU A 65 -1.37 -12.47 0.75
N LEU A 66 -2.24 -11.47 0.80
CA LEU A 66 -3.33 -11.41 1.78
C LEU A 66 -4.68 -11.61 1.13
N ASP A 67 -4.71 -11.62 -0.20
CA ASP A 67 -5.95 -11.68 -0.96
C ASP A 67 -6.92 -10.57 -0.54
N ILE A 68 -6.38 -9.37 -0.37
CA ILE A 68 -7.15 -8.18 0.00
C ILE A 68 -7.18 -7.23 -1.18
N ASP A 69 -8.38 -6.75 -1.49
CA ASP A 69 -8.61 -5.81 -2.57
C ASP A 69 -9.42 -4.64 -2.00
N LEU A 70 -8.88 -3.42 -2.11
CA LEU A 70 -9.54 -2.23 -1.61
C LEU A 70 -9.67 -1.21 -2.72
N ALA A 71 -10.84 -0.57 -2.79
CA ALA A 71 -11.00 0.57 -3.67
C ALA A 71 -10.29 1.77 -3.06
N VAL A 72 -9.58 2.54 -3.87
CA VAL A 72 -8.91 3.75 -3.42
C VAL A 72 -9.91 4.71 -2.79
N GLU A 73 -11.13 4.75 -3.36
CA GLU A 73 -12.17 5.61 -2.82
C GLU A 73 -12.50 5.31 -1.37
N SER A 74 -12.33 4.06 -0.94
CA SER A 74 -12.70 3.68 0.42
C SER A 74 -11.64 4.10 1.45
N VAL A 75 -10.48 4.55 1.00
CA VAL A 75 -9.40 4.98 1.91
C VAL A 75 -9.14 6.48 1.81
N ARG A 76 -9.88 7.19 1.01
CA ARG A 76 -9.74 8.63 0.91
C ARG A 76 -10.51 9.41 1.96
#